data_0463313d5fecd683aaaddd9aab42eed9
#
_entry.id   0463313d5fecd683aaaddd9aab42eed9
#
_cell.length_a   1.000
_cell.length_b   1.000
_cell.length_c   1.000
_cell.angle_alpha   90.00
_cell.angle_beta   90.00
_cell.angle_gamma   90.00
#
_symmetry.space_group_name_H-M   'P 1'
#
loop_
_entity.id
_entity.type
_entity.pdbx_description
1 polymer ?
#
loop_
_entity_poly.entity_id
_entity_poly.type
_entity_poly.pdbx_seq_one_letter_code
_entity_poly.pdbx_strand_id
1 'polypeptide(L)'
;MISRLLLILAISLTSNFLHADQTDERLGDLFAALQETINARTTEITESQIWEIWLQHANADVQQLMLVGTQRMNTQRYAEAMVVFNRLTDIFPDYAEGWNKRATLHYVLGNLDASVSDIHKTLELEPRHFGALSGLGMVLIQRKELSKAKRAFEDLIEVHPNSPNAKQNLELVEEQLRFSVI
;
A
#
# COMPACT_ATOMS: atom_id res chain seq x y z
N MET A 1 -35.74 55.50 15.02
CA MET A 1 -35.85 54.06 15.16
C MET A 1 -34.89 53.45 14.14
N ILE A 2 -33.69 53.05 14.57
CA ILE A 2 -32.67 52.51 13.69
C ILE A 2 -32.61 51.00 13.96
N SER A 3 -33.11 50.20 13.01
CA SER A 3 -33.10 48.74 13.07
C SER A 3 -31.66 48.24 12.80
N ARG A 4 -31.03 47.67 13.81
CA ARG A 4 -29.73 46.98 13.65
C ARG A 4 -29.95 45.56 13.12
N LEU A 5 -29.63 45.38 11.85
CA LEU A 5 -29.57 44.06 11.22
C LEU A 5 -28.32 43.33 11.72
N LEU A 6 -28.50 42.33 12.58
CA LEU A 6 -27.41 41.42 13.01
C LEU A 6 -27.17 40.43 11.88
N LEU A 7 -26.05 40.61 11.18
CA LEU A 7 -25.53 39.63 10.21
C LEU A 7 -24.89 38.48 10.99
N ILE A 8 -25.60 37.36 11.10
CA ILE A 8 -25.03 36.10 11.65
C ILE A 8 -24.17 35.48 10.57
N LEU A 9 -22.86 35.66 10.72
CA LEU A 9 -21.85 34.96 9.90
C LEU A 9 -21.85 33.49 10.34
N ALA A 10 -22.52 32.63 9.60
CA ALA A 10 -22.41 31.19 9.78
C ALA A 10 -21.02 30.74 9.31
N ILE A 11 -20.09 30.59 10.24
CA ILE A 11 -18.82 29.92 9.99
C ILE A 11 -19.16 28.43 9.85
N SER A 12 -19.28 27.97 8.60
CA SER A 12 -19.29 26.54 8.31
C SER A 12 -17.90 25.98 8.67
N LEU A 13 -17.79 25.39 9.87
CA LEU A 13 -16.70 24.48 10.19
C LEU A 13 -16.85 23.27 9.26
N THR A 14 -16.19 23.32 8.10
CA THR A 14 -15.89 22.10 7.36
C THR A 14 -14.94 21.31 8.23
N SER A 15 -15.46 20.30 8.91
CA SER A 15 -14.65 19.27 9.55
C SER A 15 -13.87 18.61 8.41
N ASN A 16 -12.65 19.03 8.18
CA ASN A 16 -11.69 18.24 7.43
C ASN A 16 -11.51 16.94 8.22
N PHE A 17 -12.31 15.93 7.91
CA PHE A 17 -11.97 14.58 8.28
C PHE A 17 -10.66 14.29 7.60
N LEU A 18 -9.57 14.32 8.35
CA LEU A 18 -8.28 13.83 7.91
C LEU A 18 -8.50 12.37 7.48
N HIS A 19 -8.54 12.15 6.17
CA HIS A 19 -8.57 10.80 5.62
C HIS A 19 -7.19 10.22 5.85
N ALA A 20 -7.05 9.41 6.88
CA ALA A 20 -5.84 8.62 7.07
C ALA A 20 -6.00 7.33 6.26
N ASP A 21 -5.62 7.37 5.00
CA ASP A 21 -5.55 6.29 4.03
C ASP A 21 -4.68 6.76 2.84
N GLN A 22 -4.75 6.12 1.69
CA GLN A 22 -3.99 6.52 0.49
C GLN A 22 -4.34 7.92 -0.05
N THR A 23 -5.40 8.56 0.42
CA THR A 23 -5.81 9.92 0.00
C THR A 23 -5.31 11.02 0.95
N ASP A 24 -4.56 10.67 2.00
CA ASP A 24 -4.05 11.61 3.00
C ASP A 24 -3.06 12.60 2.37
N GLU A 25 -3.31 13.90 2.57
CA GLU A 25 -2.52 14.99 2.00
C GLU A 25 -1.04 14.93 2.43
N ARG A 26 -0.74 14.39 3.62
CA ARG A 26 0.65 14.25 4.13
C ARG A 26 1.51 13.31 3.29
N LEU A 27 0.90 12.39 2.54
CA LEU A 27 1.64 11.45 1.69
C LEU A 27 2.47 12.15 0.62
N GLY A 28 2.00 13.29 0.09
CA GLY A 28 2.75 14.07 -0.90
C GLY A 28 4.14 14.45 -0.41
N ASP A 29 4.22 15.10 0.76
CA ASP A 29 5.48 15.54 1.36
C ASP A 29 6.35 14.35 1.81
N LEU A 30 5.73 13.30 2.36
CA LEU A 30 6.46 12.10 2.79
C LEU A 30 7.11 11.35 1.60
N PHE A 31 6.43 11.24 0.48
CA PHE A 31 7.01 10.65 -0.72
C PHE A 31 8.12 11.51 -1.32
N ALA A 32 7.98 12.84 -1.32
CA ALA A 32 9.06 13.74 -1.72
C ALA A 32 10.28 13.55 -0.83
N ALA A 33 10.11 13.51 0.49
CA ALA A 33 11.19 13.25 1.45
C ALA A 33 11.81 11.87 1.25
N LEU A 34 11.02 10.84 0.94
CA LEU A 34 11.50 9.47 0.69
C LEU A 34 12.40 9.41 -0.55
N GLN A 35 12.09 10.19 -1.59
CA GLN A 35 12.87 10.26 -2.82
C GLN A 35 14.18 11.07 -2.67
N GLU A 36 14.17 12.12 -1.86
CA GLU A 36 15.33 13.01 -1.70
C GLU A 36 16.35 12.52 -0.68
N THR A 37 15.91 11.76 0.34
CA THR A 37 16.80 11.36 1.44
C THR A 37 17.75 10.23 1.04
N ILE A 38 19.02 10.38 1.41
CA ILE A 38 20.04 9.33 1.31
C ILE A 38 20.39 8.73 2.67
N ASN A 39 19.81 9.26 3.75
CA ASN A 39 20.08 8.81 5.12
C ASN A 39 19.16 7.64 5.46
N ALA A 40 19.74 6.45 5.72
CA ALA A 40 19.00 5.24 6.01
C ALA A 40 17.99 5.38 7.18
N ARG A 41 18.36 6.09 8.25
CA ARG A 41 17.46 6.29 9.38
C ARG A 41 16.28 7.21 9.02
N THR A 42 16.52 8.24 8.24
CA THR A 42 15.45 9.13 7.76
C THR A 42 14.53 8.36 6.81
N THR A 43 15.09 7.54 5.92
CA THR A 43 14.31 6.65 5.04
C THR A 43 13.37 5.75 5.84
N GLU A 44 13.89 5.06 6.86
CA GLU A 44 13.11 4.16 7.72
C GLU A 44 11.98 4.90 8.46
N ILE A 45 12.26 6.09 8.99
CA ILE A 45 11.25 6.90 9.68
C ILE A 45 10.16 7.33 8.69
N THR A 46 10.54 7.84 7.51
CA THR A 46 9.58 8.30 6.50
C THR A 46 8.72 7.14 5.97
N GLU A 47 9.35 5.99 5.71
CA GLU A 47 8.65 4.76 5.33
C GLU A 47 7.62 4.34 6.40
N SER A 48 8.03 4.35 7.67
CA SER A 48 7.13 4.02 8.78
C SER A 48 5.95 4.99 8.89
N GLN A 49 6.16 6.28 8.64
CA GLN A 49 5.08 7.27 8.64
C GLN A 49 4.09 7.05 7.49
N ILE A 50 4.57 6.68 6.30
CA ILE A 50 3.71 6.32 5.17
C ILE A 50 2.87 5.08 5.51
N TRP A 51 3.51 4.03 6.05
CA TRP A 51 2.81 2.83 6.49
C TRP A 51 1.76 3.13 7.56
N GLU A 52 2.08 3.99 8.53
CA GLU A 52 1.13 4.39 9.57
C GLU A 52 -0.12 5.05 8.97
N ILE A 53 0.04 5.93 7.98
CA ILE A 53 -1.07 6.56 7.28
C ILE A 53 -1.91 5.51 6.53
N TRP A 54 -1.30 4.62 5.74
CA TRP A 54 -2.03 3.60 4.99
C TRP A 54 -2.77 2.59 5.88
N LEU A 55 -2.24 2.32 7.08
CA LEU A 55 -2.86 1.40 8.04
C LEU A 55 -3.97 2.04 8.87
N GLN A 56 -4.01 3.37 8.94
CA GLN A 56 -5.08 4.09 9.60
C GLN A 56 -6.26 4.28 8.63
N HIS A 57 -7.45 4.29 9.18
CA HIS A 57 -8.67 4.63 8.43
C HIS A 57 -9.68 5.27 9.38
N ALA A 58 -10.40 6.31 8.93
CA ALA A 58 -11.37 7.02 9.78
C ALA A 58 -12.56 6.14 10.22
N ASN A 59 -12.89 5.12 9.44
CA ASN A 59 -13.98 4.20 9.74
C ASN A 59 -13.50 3.09 10.70
N ALA A 60 -14.15 2.99 11.86
CA ALA A 60 -13.84 1.99 12.88
C ALA A 60 -14.04 0.53 12.41
N ASP A 61 -14.99 0.28 11.51
CA ASP A 61 -15.21 -1.06 10.95
C ASP A 61 -14.04 -1.51 10.08
N VAL A 62 -13.44 -0.58 9.30
CA VAL A 62 -12.21 -0.84 8.52
C VAL A 62 -11.07 -1.21 9.46
N GLN A 63 -10.84 -0.40 10.49
CA GLN A 63 -9.79 -0.67 11.47
C GLN A 63 -9.99 -2.03 12.15
N GLN A 64 -11.22 -2.36 12.53
CA GLN A 64 -11.53 -3.63 13.17
C GLN A 64 -11.30 -4.82 12.22
N LEU A 65 -11.73 -4.72 10.96
CA LEU A 65 -11.52 -5.77 9.96
C LEU A 65 -10.02 -5.95 9.67
N MET A 66 -9.26 -4.85 9.51
CA MET A 66 -7.81 -4.90 9.33
C MET A 66 -7.10 -5.58 10.49
N LEU A 67 -7.44 -5.19 11.72
CA LEU A 67 -6.86 -5.78 12.93
C LEU A 67 -7.13 -7.30 12.99
N VAL A 68 -8.40 -7.70 12.85
CA VAL A 68 -8.79 -9.12 12.92
C VAL A 68 -8.18 -9.92 11.78
N GLY A 69 -8.24 -9.43 10.54
CA GLY A 69 -7.66 -10.11 9.38
C GLY A 69 -6.15 -10.31 9.54
N THR A 70 -5.42 -9.27 9.93
CA THR A 70 -3.98 -9.33 10.17
C THR A 70 -3.63 -10.28 11.32
N GLN A 71 -4.39 -10.28 12.41
CA GLN A 71 -4.19 -11.22 13.51
C GLN A 71 -4.40 -12.67 13.06
N ARG A 72 -5.45 -12.95 12.26
CA ARG A 72 -5.70 -14.29 11.72
C ARG A 72 -4.57 -14.73 10.78
N MET A 73 -4.08 -13.84 9.94
CA MET A 73 -2.97 -14.10 9.04
C MET A 73 -1.67 -14.41 9.83
N ASN A 74 -1.33 -13.61 10.85
CA ASN A 74 -0.13 -13.79 11.68
C ASN A 74 -0.18 -15.09 12.51
N THR A 75 -1.37 -15.56 12.85
CA THR A 75 -1.57 -16.85 13.55
C THR A 75 -1.82 -18.02 12.57
N GLN A 76 -1.54 -17.83 11.27
CA GLN A 76 -1.69 -18.82 10.21
C GLN A 76 -3.13 -19.37 10.04
N ARG A 77 -4.12 -18.66 10.55
CA ARG A 77 -5.54 -18.96 10.36
C ARG A 77 -6.01 -18.37 9.01
N TYR A 78 -5.37 -18.82 7.93
CA TYR A 78 -5.50 -18.22 6.61
C TYR A 78 -6.92 -18.23 6.05
N ALA A 79 -7.68 -19.32 6.25
CA ALA A 79 -9.07 -19.37 5.80
C ALA A 79 -9.94 -18.30 6.46
N GLU A 80 -9.74 -18.03 7.76
CA GLU A 80 -10.47 -17.00 8.47
C GLU A 80 -9.99 -15.60 8.08
N ALA A 81 -8.68 -15.41 7.89
CA ALA A 81 -8.13 -14.16 7.37
C ALA A 81 -8.74 -13.82 5.99
N MET A 82 -8.88 -14.81 5.10
CA MET A 82 -9.48 -14.64 3.79
C MET A 82 -10.95 -14.18 3.87
N VAL A 83 -11.74 -14.75 4.77
CA VAL A 83 -13.13 -14.31 4.99
C VAL A 83 -13.18 -12.85 5.41
N VAL A 84 -12.27 -12.43 6.31
CA VAL A 84 -12.21 -11.05 6.81
C VAL A 84 -11.77 -10.09 5.70
N PHE A 85 -10.71 -10.42 4.96
CA PHE A 85 -10.21 -9.53 3.90
C PHE A 85 -11.17 -9.46 2.70
N ASN A 86 -11.88 -10.55 2.36
CA ASN A 86 -12.97 -10.50 1.37
C ASN A 86 -14.04 -9.50 1.81
N ARG A 87 -14.51 -9.60 3.06
CA ARG A 87 -15.49 -8.66 3.59
C ARG A 87 -14.98 -7.22 3.56
N LEU A 88 -13.70 -7.00 3.88
CA LEU A 88 -13.08 -5.68 3.86
C LEU A 88 -13.11 -5.08 2.44
N THR A 89 -12.65 -5.83 1.44
CA THR A 89 -12.59 -5.36 0.05
C THR A 89 -13.96 -5.24 -0.61
N ASP A 90 -14.94 -6.03 -0.18
CA ASP A 90 -16.33 -5.94 -0.67
C ASP A 90 -17.06 -4.71 -0.15
N ILE A 91 -16.86 -4.36 1.13
CA ILE A 91 -17.55 -3.21 1.77
C ILE A 91 -16.80 -1.90 1.54
N PHE A 92 -15.47 -1.96 1.51
CA PHE A 92 -14.59 -0.79 1.36
C PHE A 92 -13.65 -0.95 0.15
N PRO A 93 -14.20 -0.97 -1.08
CA PRO A 93 -13.44 -1.25 -2.29
C PRO A 93 -12.41 -0.15 -2.63
N ASP A 94 -12.55 1.03 -2.03
CA ASP A 94 -11.66 2.17 -2.25
C ASP A 94 -10.48 2.22 -1.26
N TYR A 95 -10.38 1.26 -0.34
CA TYR A 95 -9.29 1.20 0.62
C TYR A 95 -8.14 0.33 0.10
N ALA A 96 -7.05 0.97 -0.36
CA ALA A 96 -5.92 0.32 -1.02
C ALA A 96 -5.25 -0.77 -0.17
N GLU A 97 -5.02 -0.50 1.14
CA GLU A 97 -4.32 -1.45 2.01
C GLU A 97 -5.16 -2.72 2.27
N GLY A 98 -6.48 -2.65 2.17
CA GLY A 98 -7.34 -3.83 2.23
C GLY A 98 -7.04 -4.82 1.11
N TRP A 99 -6.89 -4.33 -0.12
CA TRP A 99 -6.47 -5.13 -1.28
C TRP A 99 -5.05 -5.65 -1.12
N ASN A 100 -4.12 -4.82 -0.66
CA ASN A 100 -2.72 -5.21 -0.43
C ASN A 100 -2.60 -6.35 0.60
N LYS A 101 -3.36 -6.32 1.68
CA LYS A 101 -3.40 -7.41 2.67
C LYS A 101 -3.96 -8.70 2.09
N ARG A 102 -5.03 -8.62 1.30
CA ARG A 102 -5.60 -9.80 0.64
C ARG A 102 -4.64 -10.36 -0.42
N ALA A 103 -3.97 -9.50 -1.19
CA ALA A 103 -2.93 -9.90 -2.14
C ALA A 103 -1.79 -10.68 -1.45
N THR A 104 -1.32 -10.18 -0.31
CA THR A 104 -0.29 -10.84 0.49
C THR A 104 -0.75 -12.22 0.96
N LEU A 105 -2.01 -12.34 1.41
CA LEU A 105 -2.57 -13.63 1.81
C LEU A 105 -2.69 -14.59 0.62
N HIS A 106 -3.12 -14.12 -0.55
CA HIS A 106 -3.14 -14.92 -1.77
C HIS A 106 -1.74 -15.41 -2.15
N TYR A 107 -0.72 -14.56 -2.05
CA TYR A 107 0.67 -14.96 -2.28
C TYR A 107 1.12 -16.08 -1.34
N VAL A 108 0.85 -15.95 -0.03
CA VAL A 108 1.20 -16.98 0.98
C VAL A 108 0.50 -18.31 0.69
N LEU A 109 -0.71 -18.28 0.14
CA LEU A 109 -1.49 -19.46 -0.24
C LEU A 109 -1.10 -20.02 -1.61
N GLY A 110 -0.19 -19.39 -2.36
CA GLY A 110 0.19 -19.79 -3.70
C GLY A 110 -0.83 -19.43 -4.80
N ASN A 111 -1.83 -18.65 -4.48
CA ASN A 111 -2.87 -18.17 -5.41
C ASN A 111 -2.34 -16.95 -6.19
N LEU A 112 -1.32 -17.16 -7.02
CA LEU A 112 -0.53 -16.09 -7.63
C LEU A 112 -1.35 -15.17 -8.53
N ASP A 113 -2.30 -15.69 -9.29
CA ASP A 113 -3.15 -14.87 -10.18
C ASP A 113 -4.07 -13.94 -9.38
N ALA A 114 -4.67 -14.44 -8.31
CA ALA A 114 -5.48 -13.63 -7.41
C ALA A 114 -4.65 -12.56 -6.70
N SER A 115 -3.41 -12.91 -6.29
CA SER A 115 -2.47 -11.95 -5.71
C SER A 115 -2.16 -10.81 -6.68
N VAL A 116 -1.83 -11.13 -7.95
CA VAL A 116 -1.59 -10.11 -8.99
C VAL A 116 -2.81 -9.22 -9.21
N SER A 117 -4.01 -9.80 -9.26
CA SER A 117 -5.25 -9.03 -9.42
C SER A 117 -5.45 -8.01 -8.30
N ASP A 118 -5.26 -8.43 -7.04
CA ASP A 118 -5.42 -7.55 -5.88
C ASP A 118 -4.30 -6.50 -5.80
N ILE A 119 -3.06 -6.85 -6.18
CA ILE A 119 -1.97 -5.89 -6.29
C ILE A 119 -2.30 -4.79 -7.31
N HIS A 120 -2.82 -5.16 -8.49
CA HIS A 120 -3.23 -4.18 -9.48
C HIS A 120 -4.31 -3.25 -8.93
N LYS A 121 -5.27 -3.80 -8.17
CA LYS A 121 -6.29 -2.96 -7.52
C LYS A 121 -5.69 -2.01 -6.47
N THR A 122 -4.70 -2.48 -5.71
CA THR A 122 -3.95 -1.61 -4.78
C THR A 122 -3.26 -0.47 -5.54
N LEU A 123 -2.59 -0.77 -6.66
CA LEU A 123 -1.84 0.21 -7.44
C LEU A 123 -2.74 1.15 -8.27
N GLU A 124 -3.97 0.75 -8.60
CA GLU A 124 -4.99 1.67 -9.14
C GLU A 124 -5.38 2.74 -8.12
N LEU A 125 -5.47 2.37 -6.85
CA LEU A 125 -5.88 3.28 -5.75
C LEU A 125 -4.71 4.12 -5.22
N GLU A 126 -3.51 3.53 -5.12
CA GLU A 126 -2.28 4.20 -4.73
C GLU A 126 -1.11 3.71 -5.61
N PRO A 127 -0.80 4.41 -6.70
CA PRO A 127 0.28 4.02 -7.62
C PRO A 127 1.67 3.97 -6.98
N ARG A 128 1.87 4.68 -5.87
CA ARG A 128 3.13 4.73 -5.12
C ARG A 128 3.20 3.69 -3.99
N HIS A 129 2.28 2.73 -3.96
CA HIS A 129 2.24 1.73 -2.89
C HIS A 129 3.44 0.78 -2.99
N PHE A 130 4.55 1.16 -2.37
CA PHE A 130 5.82 0.42 -2.48
C PHE A 130 5.74 -1.02 -1.96
N GLY A 131 4.87 -1.31 -0.99
CA GLY A 131 4.61 -2.68 -0.55
C GLY A 131 3.95 -3.53 -1.64
N ALA A 132 3.00 -2.96 -2.39
CA ALA A 132 2.34 -3.63 -3.51
C ALA A 132 3.31 -3.83 -4.70
N LEU A 133 4.13 -2.82 -5.03
CA LEU A 133 5.16 -2.93 -6.07
C LEU A 133 6.18 -4.02 -5.74
N SER A 134 6.64 -4.08 -4.48
CA SER A 134 7.51 -5.16 -4.00
C SER A 134 6.83 -6.53 -4.11
N GLY A 135 5.58 -6.63 -3.67
CA GLY A 135 4.76 -7.84 -3.78
C GLY A 135 4.60 -8.30 -5.22
N LEU A 136 4.35 -7.38 -6.15
CA LEU A 136 4.24 -7.67 -7.59
C LEU A 136 5.53 -8.32 -8.11
N GLY A 137 6.68 -7.72 -7.82
CA GLY A 137 7.97 -8.26 -8.20
C GLY A 137 8.16 -9.69 -7.70
N MET A 138 7.86 -9.96 -6.42
CA MET A 138 7.98 -11.28 -5.82
C MET A 138 7.04 -12.32 -6.44
N VAL A 139 5.77 -11.96 -6.68
CA VAL A 139 4.80 -12.85 -7.35
C VAL A 139 5.27 -13.20 -8.76
N LEU A 140 5.78 -12.21 -9.51
CA LEU A 140 6.25 -12.38 -10.87
C LEU A 140 7.53 -13.25 -10.96
N ILE A 141 8.43 -13.16 -9.97
CA ILE A 141 9.56 -14.11 -9.85
C ILE A 141 9.03 -15.53 -9.69
N GLN A 142 8.07 -15.76 -8.78
CA GLN A 142 7.51 -17.08 -8.54
C GLN A 142 6.78 -17.64 -9.78
N ARG A 143 6.18 -16.78 -10.60
CA ARG A 143 5.57 -17.11 -11.90
C ARG A 143 6.61 -17.31 -13.01
N LYS A 144 7.89 -17.10 -12.74
CA LYS A 144 8.99 -17.09 -13.72
C LYS A 144 8.83 -16.03 -14.82
N GLU A 145 8.10 -14.97 -14.55
CA GLU A 145 7.89 -13.83 -15.44
C GLU A 145 8.96 -12.75 -15.18
N LEU A 146 10.24 -13.14 -15.29
CA LEU A 146 11.39 -12.34 -14.84
C LEU A 146 11.45 -10.94 -15.45
N SER A 147 11.12 -10.79 -16.74
CA SER A 147 11.13 -9.48 -17.40
C SER A 147 10.08 -8.52 -16.83
N LYS A 148 8.94 -9.05 -16.36
CA LYS A 148 7.92 -8.24 -15.69
C LYS A 148 8.32 -7.97 -14.24
N ALA A 149 8.92 -8.95 -13.55
CA ALA A 149 9.46 -8.76 -12.20
C ALA A 149 10.50 -7.64 -12.15
N LYS A 150 11.41 -7.61 -13.16
CA LYS A 150 12.38 -6.53 -13.32
C LYS A 150 11.69 -5.16 -13.34
N ARG A 151 10.68 -4.98 -14.19
CA ARG A 151 9.93 -3.72 -14.27
C ARG A 151 9.27 -3.33 -12.95
N ALA A 152 8.65 -4.28 -12.25
CA ALA A 152 8.02 -4.01 -10.97
C ALA A 152 9.02 -3.51 -9.92
N PHE A 153 10.26 -4.02 -9.92
CA PHE A 153 11.29 -3.51 -9.02
C PHE A 153 11.91 -2.19 -9.51
N GLU A 154 11.96 -1.94 -10.81
CA GLU A 154 12.33 -0.63 -11.36
C GLU A 154 11.31 0.44 -10.92
N ASP A 155 10.00 0.16 -11.08
CA ASP A 155 8.91 1.04 -10.62
C ASP A 155 8.99 1.27 -9.10
N LEU A 156 9.32 0.22 -8.32
CA LEU A 156 9.54 0.35 -6.88
C LEU A 156 10.71 1.29 -6.55
N ILE A 157 11.82 1.22 -7.30
CA ILE A 157 12.98 2.08 -7.10
C ILE A 157 12.66 3.54 -7.48
N GLU A 158 11.80 3.78 -8.47
CA GLU A 158 11.34 5.13 -8.80
C GLU A 158 10.56 5.75 -7.65
N VAL A 159 9.73 4.98 -6.96
CA VAL A 159 8.94 5.44 -5.80
C VAL A 159 9.81 5.52 -4.54
N HIS A 160 10.68 4.56 -4.34
CA HIS A 160 11.50 4.39 -3.14
C HIS A 160 12.97 4.08 -3.48
N PRO A 161 13.76 5.10 -3.90
CA PRO A 161 15.13 4.90 -4.42
C PRO A 161 16.10 4.24 -3.45
N ASN A 162 15.86 4.36 -2.15
CA ASN A 162 16.71 3.81 -1.11
C ASN A 162 16.16 2.54 -0.45
N SER A 163 15.19 1.88 -1.10
CA SER A 163 14.71 0.56 -0.66
C SER A 163 15.82 -0.50 -0.83
N PRO A 164 16.40 -1.04 0.25
CA PRO A 164 17.44 -2.06 0.14
C PRO A 164 16.94 -3.33 -0.56
N ASN A 165 15.72 -3.74 -0.25
CA ASN A 165 15.11 -4.93 -0.81
C ASN A 165 14.84 -4.79 -2.31
N ALA A 166 14.46 -3.58 -2.78
CA ALA A 166 14.21 -3.35 -4.20
C ALA A 166 15.48 -3.55 -5.04
N LYS A 167 16.59 -2.94 -4.62
CA LYS A 167 17.88 -3.04 -5.31
C LYS A 167 18.38 -4.49 -5.34
N GLN A 168 18.35 -5.16 -4.20
CA GLN A 168 18.79 -6.56 -4.10
C GLN A 168 17.96 -7.50 -4.98
N ASN A 169 16.63 -7.33 -4.98
CA ASN A 169 15.75 -8.15 -5.80
C ASN A 169 15.90 -7.85 -7.29
N LEU A 170 16.12 -6.58 -7.66
CA LEU A 170 16.40 -6.21 -9.04
C LEU A 170 17.68 -6.87 -9.55
N GLU A 171 18.77 -6.81 -8.78
CA GLU A 171 20.04 -7.47 -9.11
C GLU A 171 19.86 -8.98 -9.30
N LEU A 172 19.12 -9.64 -8.40
CA LEU A 172 18.80 -11.06 -8.48
C LEU A 172 18.06 -11.41 -9.77
N VAL A 173 17.05 -10.63 -10.11
CA VAL A 173 16.25 -10.83 -11.33
C VAL A 173 17.10 -10.62 -12.59
N GLU A 174 17.94 -9.58 -12.61
CA GLU A 174 18.85 -9.33 -13.74
C GLU A 174 19.88 -10.43 -13.92
N GLU A 175 20.39 -10.99 -12.83
CA GLU A 175 21.26 -12.14 -12.88
C GLU A 175 20.56 -13.36 -13.48
N GLN A 176 19.36 -13.68 -13.02
CA GLN A 176 18.58 -14.81 -13.57
C GLN A 176 18.24 -14.61 -15.05
N LEU A 177 17.92 -13.38 -15.49
CA LEU A 177 17.68 -13.07 -16.90
C LEU A 177 18.92 -13.32 -17.75
N ARG A 178 20.12 -12.97 -17.28
CA ARG A 178 21.37 -13.23 -18.00
C ARG A 178 21.62 -14.72 -18.24
N PHE A 179 21.31 -15.57 -17.26
CA PHE A 179 21.48 -17.02 -17.36
C PHE A 179 20.36 -17.71 -18.16
N SER A 180 19.20 -17.09 -18.32
CA SER A 180 18.08 -17.66 -19.09
C SER A 180 18.22 -17.51 -20.61
N VAL A 181 19.21 -16.73 -21.09
CA VAL A 181 19.46 -16.45 -22.53
C VAL A 181 20.53 -17.39 -23.11
N ILE A 182 21.11 -18.26 -22.31
CA ILE A 182 22.10 -19.27 -22.74
C ILE A 182 21.40 -20.63 -22.90
#